data_31d434dd6433225df84d8b892863c8e2
#
_entry.id   31d434dd6433225df84d8b892863c8e2
#
_cell.length_a   1.000
_cell.length_b   1.000
_cell.length_c   1.000
_cell.angle_alpha   90.00
_cell.angle_beta   90.00
_cell.angle_gamma   90.00
#
_symmetry.space_group_name_H-M   'P 1'
#
loop_
_entity.id
_entity.type
_entity.pdbx_description
1 polymer ?
#
loop_
_entity_poly.entity_id
_entity_poly.type
_entity_poly.pdbx_seq_one_letter_code
_entity_poly.pdbx_strand_id
1 'polypeptide(L)'
;FDFHGYKEYEGAVKNLERRYYESFSEAQKEEIENRYMVERICKVCNGKRLKDEVLAVTVNGKNIMEICDMSIKNSLDFFMNMKLTEKQEKIAKEILKEIRERLTFMTNVGLDYLTLSRETKTLSGGESQRIRLATQIGSGLTGVLYVLDEPSIGLHQKDNDKLLSTLNRLKELGNTLIVVEHDEDTMMQADKILDIGPGAGEFGGNVVAFGSPKEIMKNKNSITGKFLSGKEEIEIPKKRRKWNKSIKLYGAKGNNLKNIDVEFPLGVMTVVTGVSGSGKSTLVNSTLYPILFNKLNKGKLYPLEYEKIEGLDGLEKVINIDQTPIGRTPRSNPATYTKLFDDIRDIFAETQDAKLHGFKKGRFSFNVKGGRCEACQGAGILKIEMNFLPDVYVECEVCKGKRYNKETLDVYYKGKNIYDVLEMSVIEAYEFFKNIPALERRLKVLIDVGLDYIKLGQPATTLSGGEAQRIKLATELSKMSKGNTVYILDEPTTGLHFQDIKKLLEVLNRLLEKGNTVIIIEHNLDVIKTADYIIDIGVDGGENGGTIVATGTPEEIAKSKKSYTGKYIAKILKSKKK
;
A
#
# COMPACT_ATOMS: atom_id res chain seq x y z
N PHE A 1 55.13 0.85 8.42
CA PHE A 1 54.97 1.77 7.30
C PHE A 1 53.91 2.79 7.70
N ASP A 2 54.37 3.96 8.21
CA ASP A 2 53.51 5.11 8.50
C ASP A 2 53.24 5.86 7.20
N PHE A 3 52.04 5.73 6.68
CA PHE A 3 51.53 6.55 5.58
C PHE A 3 50.89 7.82 6.20
N HIS A 4 51.69 8.87 6.40
CA HIS A 4 51.15 10.23 6.64
C HIS A 4 50.87 10.91 5.28
N GLY A 5 49.78 10.55 4.66
CA GLY A 5 49.24 11.30 3.52
C GLY A 5 48.21 12.30 4.03
N TYR A 6 48.51 13.58 4.00
CA TYR A 6 47.52 14.64 4.17
C TYR A 6 46.55 14.56 2.98
N LYS A 7 45.33 14.02 3.18
CA LYS A 7 44.23 14.22 2.25
C LYS A 7 43.50 15.48 2.67
N GLU A 8 43.35 16.44 1.77
CA GLU A 8 42.45 17.56 2.00
C GLU A 8 41.05 17.04 2.34
N TYR A 9 40.46 17.60 3.37
CA TYR A 9 39.08 17.25 3.75
C TYR A 9 38.14 17.76 2.67
N GLU A 10 37.52 16.85 1.94
CA GLU A 10 36.65 17.10 0.80
C GLU A 10 35.41 17.96 1.17
N GLY A 11 35.02 17.98 2.43
CA GLY A 11 33.79 18.59 2.91
C GLY A 11 32.56 17.69 2.76
N ALA A 12 31.57 17.89 3.61
CA ALA A 12 30.38 17.00 3.66
C ALA A 12 29.56 17.05 2.37
N VAL A 13 29.38 18.24 1.79
CA VAL A 13 28.55 18.42 0.57
C VAL A 13 29.22 17.75 -0.62
N LYS A 14 30.50 18.05 -0.90
CA LYS A 14 31.24 17.43 -2.01
C LYS A 14 31.32 15.91 -1.87
N ASN A 15 31.50 15.38 -0.64
CA ASN A 15 31.49 13.94 -0.40
C ASN A 15 30.14 13.30 -0.73
N LEU A 16 29.03 13.94 -0.37
CA LEU A 16 27.68 13.46 -0.71
C LEU A 16 27.43 13.54 -2.22
N GLU A 17 27.82 14.66 -2.87
CA GLU A 17 27.73 14.81 -4.32
C GLU A 17 28.53 13.74 -5.06
N ARG A 18 29.78 13.52 -4.68
CA ARG A 18 30.61 12.48 -5.26
C ARG A 18 29.99 11.09 -5.09
N ARG A 19 29.56 10.75 -3.88
CA ARG A 19 28.88 9.48 -3.59
C ARG A 19 27.58 9.31 -4.38
N TYR A 20 26.87 10.38 -4.66
CA TYR A 20 25.65 10.36 -5.47
C TYR A 20 25.95 10.10 -6.95
N TYR A 21 26.91 10.83 -7.52
CA TYR A 21 27.24 10.71 -8.95
C TYR A 21 28.10 9.48 -9.29
N GLU A 22 28.99 9.06 -8.39
CA GLU A 22 29.89 7.91 -8.61
C GLU A 22 29.26 6.57 -8.16
N SER A 23 28.16 6.59 -7.44
CA SER A 23 27.51 5.36 -6.99
C SER A 23 26.79 4.65 -8.15
N PHE A 24 27.08 3.38 -8.33
CA PHE A 24 26.32 2.47 -9.19
C PHE A 24 25.09 1.88 -8.48
N SER A 25 24.88 2.17 -7.19
CA SER A 25 23.78 1.65 -6.41
C SER A 25 22.64 2.66 -6.33
N GLU A 26 21.53 2.37 -7.01
CA GLU A 26 20.30 3.19 -6.94
C GLU A 26 19.79 3.34 -5.49
N ALA A 27 19.95 2.30 -4.66
CA ALA A 27 19.59 2.37 -3.25
C ALA A 27 20.41 3.40 -2.46
N GLN A 28 21.71 3.56 -2.77
CA GLN A 28 22.54 4.60 -2.17
C GLN A 28 22.17 6.00 -2.65
N LYS A 29 21.87 6.16 -3.93
CA LYS A 29 21.41 7.44 -4.49
C LYS A 29 20.11 7.87 -3.82
N GLU A 30 19.14 6.96 -3.74
CA GLU A 30 17.86 7.21 -3.11
C GLU A 30 17.97 7.50 -1.59
N GLU A 31 18.91 6.85 -0.88
CA GLU A 31 19.19 7.20 0.52
C GLU A 31 19.70 8.63 0.64
N ILE A 32 20.60 9.04 -0.28
CA ILE A 32 21.14 10.41 -0.29
C ILE A 32 20.03 11.41 -0.65
N GLU A 33 19.21 11.12 -1.67
CA GLU A 33 18.07 11.95 -2.06
C GLU A 33 17.11 12.16 -0.90
N ASN A 34 16.63 11.08 -0.31
CA ASN A 34 15.63 11.14 0.76
C ASN A 34 16.14 11.80 2.06
N ARG A 35 17.44 11.74 2.32
CA ARG A 35 18.00 12.20 3.60
C ARG A 35 18.64 13.58 3.53
N TYR A 36 19.19 13.95 2.38
CA TYR A 36 20.04 15.14 2.24
C TYR A 36 19.61 16.09 1.12
N MET A 37 18.73 15.66 0.20
CA MET A 37 18.25 16.51 -0.89
C MET A 37 16.83 17.00 -0.61
N VAL A 38 16.56 18.21 -1.02
CA VAL A 38 15.22 18.83 -0.97
C VAL A 38 14.86 19.33 -2.36
N GLU A 39 13.72 18.91 -2.87
CA GLU A 39 13.21 19.41 -4.14
C GLU A 39 12.86 20.89 -4.03
N ARG A 40 13.35 21.68 -4.98
CA ARG A 40 13.05 23.11 -5.08
C ARG A 40 12.55 23.45 -6.46
N ILE A 41 11.62 24.39 -6.51
CA ILE A 41 11.14 24.93 -7.77
C ILE A 41 12.31 25.61 -8.51
N CYS A 42 12.48 25.28 -9.78
CA CYS A 42 13.49 25.90 -10.63
C CYS A 42 13.28 27.41 -10.71
N LYS A 43 14.30 28.18 -10.35
CA LYS A 43 14.23 29.67 -10.34
C LYS A 43 14.11 30.27 -11.74
N VAL A 44 14.50 29.56 -12.80
CA VAL A 44 14.44 30.05 -14.18
C VAL A 44 13.03 29.90 -14.75
N CYS A 45 12.47 28.69 -14.70
CA CYS A 45 11.15 28.43 -15.28
C CYS A 45 10.00 28.45 -14.25
N ASN A 46 10.29 28.69 -12.96
CA ASN A 46 9.31 28.71 -11.88
C ASN A 46 8.37 27.49 -11.87
N GLY A 47 8.90 26.30 -12.15
CA GLY A 47 8.14 25.05 -12.23
C GLY A 47 7.47 24.79 -13.58
N LYS A 48 7.45 25.74 -14.50
CA LYS A 48 6.76 25.63 -15.79
C LYS A 48 7.44 24.73 -16.84
N ARG A 49 8.67 24.26 -16.58
CA ARG A 49 9.45 23.32 -17.42
C ARG A 49 9.80 23.80 -18.82
N LEU A 50 9.10 24.79 -19.37
CA LEU A 50 9.23 25.32 -20.73
C LEU A 50 9.80 26.74 -20.73
N LYS A 51 10.33 27.17 -21.88
CA LYS A 51 10.80 28.54 -22.12
C LYS A 51 9.61 29.49 -22.27
N ASP A 52 9.83 30.78 -21.99
CA ASP A 52 8.76 31.79 -22.05
C ASP A 52 8.20 31.97 -23.47
N GLU A 53 9.02 31.79 -24.53
CA GLU A 53 8.57 31.88 -25.92
C GLU A 53 7.56 30.76 -26.23
N VAL A 54 7.73 29.56 -25.67
CA VAL A 54 6.80 28.43 -25.85
C VAL A 54 5.50 28.70 -25.06
N LEU A 55 5.64 29.28 -23.87
CA LEU A 55 4.50 29.64 -23.02
C LEU A 55 3.69 30.83 -23.55
N ALA A 56 4.28 31.63 -24.44
CA ALA A 56 3.55 32.70 -25.13
C ALA A 56 2.53 32.19 -26.15
N VAL A 57 2.66 30.93 -26.59
CA VAL A 57 1.67 30.30 -27.49
C VAL A 57 0.43 29.88 -26.68
N THR A 58 -0.72 30.42 -27.05
CA THR A 58 -1.99 30.13 -26.36
C THR A 58 -3.04 29.57 -27.29
N VAL A 59 -3.88 28.70 -26.74
CA VAL A 59 -5.09 28.18 -27.39
C VAL A 59 -6.28 28.53 -26.51
N ASN A 60 -7.25 29.27 -27.07
CA ASN A 60 -8.40 29.79 -26.32
C ASN A 60 -7.99 30.54 -25.03
N GLY A 61 -6.87 31.33 -25.10
CA GLY A 61 -6.38 32.16 -24.00
C GLY A 61 -5.56 31.43 -22.93
N LYS A 62 -5.23 30.15 -23.12
CA LYS A 62 -4.42 29.37 -22.18
C LYS A 62 -3.21 28.75 -22.86
N ASN A 63 -2.07 28.76 -22.17
CA ASN A 63 -0.85 28.08 -22.62
C ASN A 63 -0.88 26.59 -22.19
N ILE A 64 0.07 25.84 -22.73
CA ILE A 64 0.15 24.38 -22.51
C ILE A 64 0.27 24.02 -21.02
N MET A 65 1.06 24.78 -20.24
CA MET A 65 1.24 24.48 -18.82
C MET A 65 0.01 24.82 -17.99
N GLU A 66 -0.66 25.94 -18.29
CA GLU A 66 -1.93 26.29 -17.66
C GLU A 66 -3.00 25.21 -17.88
N ILE A 67 -3.01 24.57 -19.05
CA ILE A 67 -3.92 23.45 -19.34
C ILE A 67 -3.47 22.19 -18.58
N CYS A 68 -2.16 21.90 -18.56
CA CYS A 68 -1.62 20.73 -17.85
C CYS A 68 -1.80 20.83 -16.32
N ASP A 69 -1.81 22.03 -15.76
CA ASP A 69 -2.00 22.27 -14.33
C ASP A 69 -3.46 22.24 -13.89
N MET A 70 -4.40 22.26 -14.84
CA MET A 70 -5.81 22.02 -14.52
C MET A 70 -6.05 20.58 -14.08
N SER A 71 -7.04 20.38 -13.24
CA SER A 71 -7.58 19.04 -13.00
C SER A 71 -8.14 18.46 -14.31
N ILE A 72 -8.12 17.13 -14.45
CA ILE A 72 -8.68 16.42 -15.60
C ILE A 72 -10.12 16.87 -15.88
N LYS A 73 -10.92 17.05 -14.83
CA LYS A 73 -12.28 17.58 -14.94
C LYS A 73 -12.29 18.98 -15.57
N ASN A 74 -11.51 19.92 -15.05
CA ASN A 74 -11.44 21.27 -15.57
C ASN A 74 -10.86 21.31 -16.99
N SER A 75 -9.89 20.45 -17.29
CA SER A 75 -9.36 20.29 -18.65
C SER A 75 -10.44 19.76 -19.61
N LEU A 76 -11.23 18.77 -19.19
CA LEU A 76 -12.34 18.26 -19.98
C LEU A 76 -13.37 19.37 -20.27
N ASP A 77 -13.78 20.12 -19.23
CA ASP A 77 -14.72 21.23 -19.37
C ASP A 77 -14.17 22.33 -20.30
N PHE A 78 -12.85 22.62 -20.21
CA PHE A 78 -12.19 23.55 -21.13
C PHE A 78 -12.26 23.09 -22.58
N PHE A 79 -11.91 21.85 -22.88
CA PHE A 79 -11.95 21.33 -24.25
C PHE A 79 -13.38 21.11 -24.78
N MET A 80 -14.35 20.83 -23.91
CA MET A 80 -15.76 20.70 -24.32
C MET A 80 -16.37 22.05 -24.70
N ASN A 81 -16.02 23.13 -23.98
CA ASN A 81 -16.59 24.47 -24.16
C ASN A 81 -15.71 25.41 -24.98
N MET A 82 -14.67 24.90 -25.65
CA MET A 82 -13.73 25.68 -26.45
C MET A 82 -14.43 26.34 -27.64
N LYS A 83 -14.25 27.64 -27.78
CA LYS A 83 -14.79 28.42 -28.91
C LYS A 83 -13.76 28.45 -30.03
N LEU A 84 -14.11 27.92 -31.16
CA LEU A 84 -13.28 27.86 -32.38
C LEU A 84 -13.98 28.55 -33.55
N THR A 85 -13.17 29.08 -34.47
CA THR A 85 -13.68 29.51 -35.80
C THR A 85 -13.90 28.27 -36.66
N GLU A 86 -14.72 28.39 -37.69
CA GLU A 86 -15.02 27.27 -38.63
C GLU A 86 -13.74 26.62 -39.20
N LYS A 87 -12.73 27.44 -39.52
CA LYS A 87 -11.43 26.94 -40.00
C LYS A 87 -10.68 26.14 -38.94
N GLN A 88 -10.64 26.64 -37.69
CA GLN A 88 -10.01 25.98 -36.56
C GLN A 88 -10.73 24.68 -36.21
N GLU A 89 -12.06 24.67 -36.30
CA GLU A 89 -12.86 23.48 -36.01
C GLU A 89 -12.58 22.36 -37.00
N LYS A 90 -12.47 22.65 -38.31
CA LYS A 90 -12.09 21.67 -39.33
C LYS A 90 -10.71 21.09 -39.10
N ILE A 91 -9.73 21.89 -38.64
CA ILE A 91 -8.37 21.45 -38.37
C ILE A 91 -8.31 20.61 -37.08
N ALA A 92 -8.99 21.03 -36.04
CA ALA A 92 -8.85 20.46 -34.69
C ALA A 92 -9.83 19.29 -34.43
N LYS A 93 -10.79 19.03 -35.28
CA LYS A 93 -11.91 18.08 -35.09
C LYS A 93 -11.46 16.73 -34.53
N GLU A 94 -10.55 16.06 -35.23
CA GLU A 94 -10.09 14.71 -34.83
C GLU A 94 -9.23 14.78 -33.56
N ILE A 95 -8.38 15.79 -33.44
CA ILE A 95 -7.54 15.99 -32.24
C ILE A 95 -8.41 16.24 -30.99
N LEU A 96 -9.41 17.11 -31.12
CA LEU A 96 -10.32 17.41 -30.02
C LEU A 96 -11.18 16.23 -29.62
N LYS A 97 -11.59 15.41 -30.61
CA LYS A 97 -12.32 14.18 -30.35
C LYS A 97 -11.48 13.25 -29.46
N GLU A 98 -10.24 12.97 -29.85
CA GLU A 98 -9.32 12.12 -29.09
C GLU A 98 -9.05 12.67 -27.68
N ILE A 99 -8.78 13.96 -27.55
CA ILE A 99 -8.54 14.59 -26.24
C ILE A 99 -9.76 14.46 -25.33
N ARG A 100 -10.95 14.78 -25.85
CA ARG A 100 -12.22 14.69 -25.10
C ARG A 100 -12.53 13.26 -24.66
N GLU A 101 -12.35 12.29 -25.54
CA GLU A 101 -12.55 10.88 -25.23
C GLU A 101 -11.62 10.41 -24.11
N ARG A 102 -10.32 10.68 -24.23
CA ARG A 102 -9.33 10.30 -23.20
C ARG A 102 -9.58 10.96 -21.85
N LEU A 103 -9.86 12.27 -21.82
CA LEU A 103 -10.20 12.98 -20.58
C LEU A 103 -11.50 12.46 -19.96
N THR A 104 -12.50 12.15 -20.79
CA THR A 104 -13.76 11.54 -20.34
C THR A 104 -13.51 10.18 -19.71
N PHE A 105 -12.67 9.33 -20.30
CA PHE A 105 -12.32 8.03 -19.72
C PHE A 105 -11.58 8.20 -18.39
N MET A 106 -10.63 9.11 -18.29
CA MET A 106 -9.94 9.39 -17.03
C MET A 106 -10.90 9.86 -15.93
N THR A 107 -11.91 10.66 -16.30
CA THR A 107 -12.97 11.10 -15.38
C THR A 107 -13.85 9.92 -14.94
N ASN A 108 -14.19 9.03 -15.86
CA ASN A 108 -15.05 7.86 -15.59
C ASN A 108 -14.38 6.80 -14.71
N VAL A 109 -13.04 6.71 -14.73
CA VAL A 109 -12.31 5.83 -13.81
C VAL A 109 -11.95 6.50 -12.47
N GLY A 110 -12.55 7.67 -12.17
CA GLY A 110 -12.37 8.37 -10.89
C GLY A 110 -11.05 9.10 -10.74
N LEU A 111 -10.43 9.55 -11.84
CA LEU A 111 -9.18 10.35 -11.86
C LEU A 111 -9.43 11.83 -12.16
N ASP A 112 -10.65 12.30 -12.01
CA ASP A 112 -11.09 13.66 -12.35
C ASP A 112 -10.35 14.77 -11.57
N TYR A 113 -9.80 14.46 -10.41
CA TYR A 113 -9.05 15.36 -9.54
C TYR A 113 -7.56 15.49 -9.89
N LEU A 114 -6.96 14.57 -10.65
CA LEU A 114 -5.55 14.63 -11.03
C LEU A 114 -5.30 15.77 -12.02
N THR A 115 -4.06 16.30 -12.01
CA THR A 115 -3.56 17.22 -13.04
C THR A 115 -2.73 16.45 -14.07
N LEU A 116 -2.71 16.90 -15.32
CA LEU A 116 -1.89 16.29 -16.37
C LEU A 116 -0.39 16.50 -16.12
N SER A 117 -0.02 17.55 -15.38
CA SER A 117 1.37 17.87 -15.00
C SER A 117 1.89 17.02 -13.84
N ARG A 118 1.05 16.24 -13.16
CA ARG A 118 1.42 15.47 -11.97
C ARG A 118 2.49 14.41 -12.29
N GLU A 119 3.53 14.40 -11.50
CA GLU A 119 4.65 13.47 -11.66
C GLU A 119 4.23 12.03 -11.35
N THR A 120 4.63 11.10 -12.23
CA THR A 120 4.28 9.68 -12.11
C THR A 120 4.75 9.05 -10.80
N LYS A 121 5.91 9.50 -10.27
CA LYS A 121 6.43 9.01 -8.97
C LYS A 121 5.53 9.35 -7.77
N THR A 122 4.64 10.33 -7.93
CA THR A 122 3.71 10.75 -6.87
C THR A 122 2.34 10.06 -6.95
N LEU A 123 2.13 9.24 -7.98
CA LEU A 123 0.89 8.48 -8.16
C LEU A 123 0.86 7.26 -7.23
N SER A 124 -0.27 7.00 -6.64
CA SER A 124 -0.52 5.72 -5.97
C SER A 124 -0.59 4.56 -6.97
N GLY A 125 -0.43 3.33 -6.49
CA GLY A 125 -0.57 2.13 -7.32
C GLY A 125 -1.91 2.07 -8.05
N GLY A 126 -3.01 2.34 -7.35
CA GLY A 126 -4.36 2.38 -7.92
C GLY A 126 -4.55 3.52 -8.94
N GLU A 127 -3.99 4.72 -8.71
CA GLU A 127 -4.02 5.81 -9.70
C GLU A 127 -3.29 5.41 -10.99
N SER A 128 -2.09 4.83 -10.87
CA SER A 128 -1.30 4.37 -12.02
C SER A 128 -2.02 3.28 -12.80
N GLN A 129 -2.65 2.33 -12.12
CA GLN A 129 -3.43 1.27 -12.74
C GLN A 129 -4.63 1.82 -13.51
N ARG A 130 -5.37 2.76 -12.92
CA ARG A 130 -6.52 3.41 -13.58
C ARG A 130 -6.13 4.27 -14.78
N ILE A 131 -4.95 4.92 -14.76
CA ILE A 131 -4.42 5.62 -15.94
C ILE A 131 -4.18 4.63 -17.07
N ARG A 132 -3.57 3.47 -16.80
CA ARG A 132 -3.38 2.41 -17.79
C ARG A 132 -4.72 1.90 -18.32
N LEU A 133 -5.67 1.65 -17.43
CA LEU A 133 -7.02 1.22 -17.80
C LEU A 133 -7.69 2.27 -18.71
N ALA A 134 -7.68 3.55 -18.35
CA ALA A 134 -8.25 4.62 -19.17
C ALA A 134 -7.61 4.70 -20.56
N THR A 135 -6.29 4.48 -20.66
CA THR A 135 -5.57 4.47 -21.94
C THR A 135 -6.01 3.30 -22.82
N GLN A 136 -6.22 2.12 -22.25
CA GLN A 136 -6.66 0.92 -22.98
C GLN A 136 -8.12 1.04 -23.44
N ILE A 137 -8.99 1.53 -22.57
CA ILE A 137 -10.42 1.75 -22.88
C ILE A 137 -10.59 2.79 -23.98
N GLY A 138 -9.78 3.86 -23.94
CA GLY A 138 -9.82 4.95 -24.94
C GLY A 138 -9.48 4.50 -26.36
N SER A 139 -8.95 3.29 -26.55
CA SER A 139 -8.68 2.74 -27.88
C SER A 139 -9.96 2.29 -28.64
N GLY A 140 -11.10 2.19 -27.96
CA GLY A 140 -12.38 1.78 -28.57
C GLY A 140 -12.38 0.37 -29.17
N LEU A 141 -11.43 -0.49 -28.76
CA LEU A 141 -11.30 -1.85 -29.27
C LEU A 141 -12.52 -2.70 -28.87
N THR A 142 -12.98 -3.52 -29.81
CA THR A 142 -14.08 -4.50 -29.63
C THR A 142 -13.54 -5.92 -29.79
N GLY A 143 -14.17 -6.91 -29.13
CA GLY A 143 -13.75 -8.31 -29.20
C GLY A 143 -12.43 -8.61 -28.47
N VAL A 144 -12.05 -7.78 -27.53
CA VAL A 144 -10.81 -7.89 -26.73
C VAL A 144 -11.09 -8.57 -25.39
N LEU A 145 -10.13 -9.37 -24.93
CA LEU A 145 -10.10 -9.87 -23.55
C LEU A 145 -9.30 -8.90 -22.67
N TYR A 146 -9.97 -8.31 -21.70
CA TYR A 146 -9.34 -7.49 -20.65
C TYR A 146 -9.16 -8.33 -19.38
N VAL A 147 -7.95 -8.34 -18.84
CA VAL A 147 -7.63 -8.95 -17.55
C VAL A 147 -7.23 -7.84 -16.60
N LEU A 148 -7.99 -7.67 -15.53
CA LEU A 148 -7.84 -6.61 -14.55
C LEU A 148 -7.58 -7.23 -13.16
N ASP A 149 -6.56 -6.72 -12.48
CA ASP A 149 -6.17 -7.16 -11.15
C ASP A 149 -6.50 -6.06 -10.14
N GLU A 150 -7.49 -6.29 -9.29
CA GLU A 150 -7.99 -5.41 -8.24
C GLU A 150 -8.17 -3.94 -8.68
N PRO A 151 -8.95 -3.65 -9.74
CA PRO A 151 -9.08 -2.28 -10.26
C PRO A 151 -9.78 -1.31 -9.29
N SER A 152 -10.49 -1.81 -8.27
CA SER A 152 -11.15 -1.03 -7.22
C SER A 152 -10.20 -0.56 -6.10
N ILE A 153 -8.93 -0.97 -6.12
CA ILE A 153 -7.95 -0.65 -5.07
C ILE A 153 -7.90 0.86 -4.74
N GLY A 154 -8.00 1.19 -3.45
CA GLY A 154 -7.91 2.57 -2.95
C GLY A 154 -9.05 3.49 -3.43
N LEU A 155 -10.15 2.92 -3.94
CA LEU A 155 -11.33 3.67 -4.32
C LEU A 155 -12.32 3.83 -3.17
N HIS A 156 -12.83 5.03 -3.03
CA HIS A 156 -14.05 5.25 -2.28
C HIS A 156 -15.25 4.68 -3.06
N GLN A 157 -16.30 4.22 -2.38
CA GLN A 157 -17.46 3.59 -3.02
C GLN A 157 -18.10 4.46 -4.12
N LYS A 158 -18.12 5.78 -3.97
CA LYS A 158 -18.57 6.73 -5.01
C LYS A 158 -17.78 6.57 -6.31
N ASP A 159 -16.46 6.36 -6.22
CA ASP A 159 -15.58 6.23 -7.37
C ASP A 159 -15.63 4.81 -7.94
N ASN A 160 -15.86 3.80 -7.07
CA ASN A 160 -16.10 2.42 -7.48
C ASN A 160 -17.36 2.29 -8.34
N ASP A 161 -18.45 2.98 -7.99
CA ASP A 161 -19.67 3.03 -8.82
C ASP A 161 -19.39 3.53 -10.25
N LYS A 162 -18.52 4.53 -10.42
CA LYS A 162 -18.09 5.03 -11.74
C LYS A 162 -17.26 3.99 -12.49
N LEU A 163 -16.31 3.34 -11.81
CA LEU A 163 -15.50 2.27 -12.40
C LEU A 163 -16.39 1.14 -12.91
N LEU A 164 -17.32 0.65 -12.09
CA LEU A 164 -18.25 -0.43 -12.45
C LEU A 164 -19.12 -0.07 -13.67
N SER A 165 -19.62 1.17 -13.74
CA SER A 165 -20.35 1.64 -14.91
C SER A 165 -19.49 1.62 -16.17
N THR A 166 -18.21 1.93 -16.06
CA THR A 166 -17.24 1.92 -17.17
C THR A 166 -16.92 0.50 -17.62
N LEU A 167 -16.73 -0.44 -16.68
CA LEU A 167 -16.52 -1.85 -16.99
C LEU A 167 -17.75 -2.48 -17.66
N ASN A 168 -18.96 -2.16 -17.21
CA ASN A 168 -20.20 -2.60 -17.86
C ASN A 168 -20.31 -2.08 -19.30
N ARG A 169 -19.96 -0.81 -19.54
CA ARG A 169 -19.94 -0.25 -20.89
C ARG A 169 -18.94 -0.97 -21.80
N LEU A 170 -17.75 -1.34 -21.31
CA LEU A 170 -16.79 -2.14 -22.07
C LEU A 170 -17.37 -3.49 -22.48
N LYS A 171 -18.06 -4.15 -21.56
CA LYS A 171 -18.74 -5.42 -21.83
C LYS A 171 -19.83 -5.25 -22.92
N GLU A 172 -20.63 -4.20 -22.84
CA GLU A 172 -21.66 -3.89 -23.83
C GLU A 172 -21.11 -3.64 -25.24
N LEU A 173 -19.84 -3.19 -25.35
CA LEU A 173 -19.11 -3.06 -26.62
C LEU A 173 -18.67 -4.42 -27.22
N GLY A 174 -19.02 -5.55 -26.59
CA GLY A 174 -18.67 -6.90 -27.05
C GLY A 174 -17.31 -7.39 -26.59
N ASN A 175 -16.75 -6.82 -25.53
CA ASN A 175 -15.51 -7.27 -24.90
C ASN A 175 -15.76 -8.30 -23.81
N THR A 176 -14.74 -9.11 -23.51
CA THR A 176 -14.73 -10.03 -22.38
C THR A 176 -13.84 -9.45 -21.28
N LEU A 177 -14.34 -9.46 -20.02
CA LEU A 177 -13.58 -8.96 -18.87
C LEU A 177 -13.38 -10.09 -17.87
N ILE A 178 -12.13 -10.30 -17.46
CA ILE A 178 -11.76 -11.12 -16.29
C ILE A 178 -11.23 -10.14 -15.24
N VAL A 179 -11.87 -10.11 -14.08
CA VAL A 179 -11.53 -9.20 -13.00
C VAL A 179 -11.21 -10.00 -11.75
N VAL A 180 -10.02 -9.84 -11.20
CA VAL A 180 -9.65 -10.36 -9.89
C VAL A 180 -10.09 -9.31 -8.88
N GLU A 181 -10.98 -9.65 -7.96
CA GLU A 181 -11.56 -8.69 -7.02
C GLU A 181 -11.96 -9.28 -5.68
N HIS A 182 -11.96 -8.38 -4.68
CA HIS A 182 -12.41 -8.66 -3.31
C HIS A 182 -13.57 -7.76 -2.88
N ASP A 183 -13.95 -6.80 -3.72
CA ASP A 183 -15.03 -5.85 -3.46
C ASP A 183 -16.41 -6.51 -3.67
N GLU A 184 -17.31 -6.36 -2.68
CA GLU A 184 -18.65 -6.95 -2.72
C GLU A 184 -19.50 -6.43 -3.88
N ASP A 185 -19.48 -5.11 -4.14
CA ASP A 185 -20.30 -4.48 -5.17
C ASP A 185 -19.86 -4.95 -6.56
N THR A 186 -18.55 -5.09 -6.77
CA THR A 186 -17.97 -5.63 -8.02
C THR A 186 -18.39 -7.08 -8.24
N MET A 187 -18.26 -7.93 -7.21
CA MET A 187 -18.67 -9.33 -7.31
C MET A 187 -20.17 -9.49 -7.57
N MET A 188 -21.00 -8.68 -6.94
CA MET A 188 -22.45 -8.74 -7.12
C MET A 188 -22.93 -8.29 -8.50
N GLN A 189 -22.12 -7.49 -9.23
CA GLN A 189 -22.41 -7.05 -10.60
C GLN A 189 -21.81 -7.98 -11.68
N ALA A 190 -21.00 -8.96 -11.30
CA ALA A 190 -20.42 -9.92 -12.22
C ALA A 190 -21.49 -10.86 -12.83
N ASP A 191 -21.31 -11.23 -14.11
CA ASP A 191 -22.17 -12.26 -14.74
C ASP A 191 -21.88 -13.65 -14.14
N LYS A 192 -20.61 -13.94 -13.88
CA LYS A 192 -20.11 -15.18 -13.27
C LYS A 192 -19.00 -14.86 -12.29
N ILE A 193 -18.96 -15.62 -11.20
CA ILE A 193 -17.88 -15.62 -10.21
C ILE A 193 -17.20 -16.97 -10.26
N LEU A 194 -15.88 -16.99 -10.34
CA LEU A 194 -15.03 -18.13 -10.11
C LEU A 194 -14.41 -17.99 -8.73
N ASP A 195 -14.88 -18.79 -7.77
CA ASP A 195 -14.38 -18.78 -6.39
C ASP A 195 -13.26 -19.81 -6.24
N ILE A 196 -12.05 -19.34 -5.95
CA ILE A 196 -10.84 -20.17 -5.80
C ILE A 196 -10.47 -20.22 -4.32
N GLY A 197 -10.24 -21.42 -3.83
CA GLY A 197 -9.93 -21.63 -2.41
C GLY A 197 -9.69 -23.11 -2.10
N PRO A 198 -10.18 -23.63 -0.91
CA PRO A 198 -10.89 -22.88 0.16
C PRO A 198 -9.98 -22.02 1.04
N GLY A 199 -8.67 -22.26 1.05
CA GLY A 199 -7.67 -21.50 1.79
C GLY A 199 -6.66 -20.84 0.86
N ALA A 200 -5.51 -20.44 1.40
CA ALA A 200 -4.38 -19.89 0.66
C ALA A 200 -3.21 -20.87 0.61
N GLY A 201 -2.23 -20.62 -0.27
CA GLY A 201 -1.05 -21.46 -0.43
C GLY A 201 -1.40 -22.90 -0.81
N GLU A 202 -0.87 -23.89 -0.10
CA GLU A 202 -1.09 -25.33 -0.36
C GLU A 202 -2.56 -25.77 -0.19
N PHE A 203 -3.32 -25.04 0.63
CA PHE A 203 -4.75 -25.30 0.83
C PHE A 203 -5.65 -24.54 -0.16
N GLY A 204 -5.05 -23.80 -1.09
CA GLY A 204 -5.73 -23.04 -2.12
C GLY A 204 -5.72 -23.72 -3.49
N GLY A 205 -5.95 -22.93 -4.53
CA GLY A 205 -5.81 -23.32 -5.92
C GLY A 205 -6.91 -24.23 -6.47
N ASN A 206 -7.93 -24.58 -5.68
CA ASN A 206 -9.07 -25.38 -6.12
C ASN A 206 -10.25 -24.48 -6.48
N VAL A 207 -11.01 -24.89 -7.49
CA VAL A 207 -12.30 -24.24 -7.81
C VAL A 207 -13.33 -24.70 -6.78
N VAL A 208 -13.70 -23.80 -5.86
CA VAL A 208 -14.70 -24.07 -4.81
C VAL A 208 -16.11 -23.93 -5.37
N ALA A 209 -16.33 -22.91 -6.21
CA ALA A 209 -17.60 -22.66 -6.83
C ALA A 209 -17.41 -21.87 -8.15
N PHE A 210 -18.33 -22.10 -9.10
CA PHE A 210 -18.43 -21.32 -10.34
C PHE A 210 -19.90 -21.11 -10.68
N GLY A 211 -20.29 -19.86 -10.92
CA GLY A 211 -21.67 -19.55 -11.25
C GLY A 211 -21.99 -18.07 -11.13
N SER A 212 -23.26 -17.72 -11.26
CA SER A 212 -23.74 -16.37 -10.97
C SER A 212 -23.57 -16.03 -9.47
N PRO A 213 -23.57 -14.74 -9.09
CA PRO A 213 -23.51 -14.35 -7.68
C PRO A 213 -24.56 -15.07 -6.81
N LYS A 214 -25.78 -15.23 -7.32
CA LYS A 214 -26.87 -15.94 -6.62
C LYS A 214 -26.59 -17.43 -6.41
N GLU A 215 -25.88 -18.09 -7.33
CA GLU A 215 -25.47 -19.49 -7.20
C GLU A 215 -24.33 -19.62 -6.18
N ILE A 216 -23.34 -18.71 -6.21
CA ILE A 216 -22.27 -18.66 -5.24
C ILE A 216 -22.80 -18.47 -3.80
N MET A 217 -23.74 -17.54 -3.57
CA MET A 217 -24.39 -17.30 -2.29
C MET A 217 -25.11 -18.54 -1.71
N LYS A 218 -25.52 -19.49 -2.56
CA LYS A 218 -26.17 -20.74 -2.12
C LYS A 218 -25.16 -21.84 -1.80
N ASN A 219 -23.92 -21.74 -2.28
CA ASN A 219 -22.89 -22.75 -2.06
C ASN A 219 -22.42 -22.74 -0.60
N LYS A 220 -22.59 -23.87 0.10
CA LYS A 220 -22.20 -24.01 1.51
C LYS A 220 -20.70 -24.01 1.75
N ASN A 221 -19.92 -24.39 0.74
CA ASN A 221 -18.47 -24.52 0.81
C ASN A 221 -17.76 -23.20 0.48
N SER A 222 -18.42 -22.28 -0.22
CA SER A 222 -17.87 -20.98 -0.57
C SER A 222 -17.90 -20.03 0.64
N ILE A 223 -16.72 -19.62 1.08
CA ILE A 223 -16.57 -18.57 2.09
C ILE A 223 -17.07 -17.24 1.54
N THR A 224 -16.67 -16.90 0.31
CA THR A 224 -17.16 -15.72 -0.43
C THR A 224 -18.69 -15.69 -0.47
N GLY A 225 -19.31 -16.83 -0.81
CA GLY A 225 -20.76 -16.96 -0.84
C GLY A 225 -21.45 -16.75 0.51
N LYS A 226 -20.82 -17.17 1.61
CA LYS A 226 -21.34 -16.93 2.97
C LYS A 226 -21.34 -15.44 3.31
N PHE A 227 -20.28 -14.69 2.96
CA PHE A 227 -20.21 -13.24 3.17
C PHE A 227 -21.21 -12.51 2.28
N LEU A 228 -21.23 -12.77 0.97
CA LEU A 228 -22.19 -12.15 0.03
C LEU A 228 -23.66 -12.43 0.41
N SER A 229 -23.96 -13.57 1.03
CA SER A 229 -25.31 -13.89 1.49
C SER A 229 -25.66 -13.35 2.88
N GLY A 230 -24.72 -12.72 3.58
CA GLY A 230 -24.88 -12.23 4.94
C GLY A 230 -24.95 -13.33 6.01
N LYS A 231 -24.61 -14.59 5.67
CA LYS A 231 -24.50 -15.69 6.65
C LYS A 231 -23.29 -15.56 7.55
N GLU A 232 -22.22 -15.02 7.00
CA GLU A 232 -21.04 -14.54 7.73
C GLU A 232 -20.89 -13.05 7.47
N GLU A 233 -20.45 -12.31 8.49
CA GLU A 233 -20.24 -10.87 8.41
C GLU A 233 -19.22 -10.40 9.44
N ILE A 234 -18.66 -9.22 9.20
CA ILE A 234 -17.89 -8.48 10.20
C ILE A 234 -18.88 -7.72 11.07
N GLU A 235 -18.93 -8.06 12.35
CA GLU A 235 -19.92 -7.50 13.29
C GLU A 235 -19.64 -6.03 13.61
N ILE A 236 -20.70 -5.25 13.76
CA ILE A 236 -20.62 -3.88 14.26
C ILE A 236 -20.47 -3.94 15.79
N PRO A 237 -19.47 -3.26 16.39
CA PRO A 237 -19.29 -3.23 17.83
C PRO A 237 -20.55 -2.72 18.54
N LYS A 238 -21.03 -3.48 19.55
CA LYS A 238 -22.22 -3.08 20.33
C LYS A 238 -22.03 -1.78 21.11
N LYS A 239 -20.80 -1.46 21.48
CA LYS A 239 -20.41 -0.21 22.16
C LYS A 239 -19.13 0.31 21.56
N ARG A 240 -19.06 1.62 21.28
CA ARG A 240 -17.83 2.31 20.87
C ARG A 240 -16.98 2.61 22.10
N ARG A 241 -15.66 2.55 21.95
CA ARG A 241 -14.72 2.94 23.01
C ARG A 241 -14.87 4.43 23.29
N LYS A 242 -14.83 4.78 24.57
CA LYS A 242 -14.82 6.18 25.02
C LYS A 242 -13.37 6.65 25.13
N TRP A 243 -13.14 7.90 24.85
CA TRP A 243 -11.85 8.56 24.95
C TRP A 243 -11.96 9.85 25.77
N ASN A 244 -10.86 10.27 26.38
CA ASN A 244 -10.77 11.49 27.18
C ASN A 244 -9.54 12.33 26.84
N LYS A 245 -8.67 11.82 26.00
CA LYS A 245 -7.47 12.49 25.49
C LYS A 245 -7.45 12.43 23.98
N SER A 246 -6.84 13.42 23.34
CA SER A 246 -6.73 13.52 21.90
C SER A 246 -5.47 14.26 21.48
N ILE A 247 -4.98 13.97 20.27
CA ILE A 247 -4.02 14.79 19.55
C ILE A 247 -4.84 15.84 18.79
N LYS A 248 -4.49 17.11 18.96
CA LYS A 248 -5.11 18.22 18.23
C LYS A 248 -4.10 18.85 17.30
N LEU A 249 -4.36 18.76 16.00
CA LEU A 249 -3.56 19.38 14.93
C LEU A 249 -4.31 20.60 14.41
N TYR A 250 -3.67 21.75 14.46
CA TYR A 250 -4.26 23.03 14.05
C TYR A 250 -3.59 23.55 12.78
N GLY A 251 -4.39 24.15 11.92
CA GLY A 251 -3.93 24.89 10.77
C GLY A 251 -3.19 24.05 9.73
N ALA A 252 -3.57 22.80 9.51
CA ALA A 252 -2.92 21.94 8.51
C ALA A 252 -3.17 22.50 7.10
N LYS A 253 -2.07 22.84 6.40
CA LYS A 253 -2.05 23.44 5.06
C LYS A 253 -1.07 22.68 4.19
N GLY A 254 -1.37 21.72 3.53
CA GLY A 254 -0.45 21.04 2.63
C GLY A 254 -1.20 20.58 1.39
N ASN A 255 -0.60 20.69 0.22
CA ASN A 255 -1.24 20.31 -1.03
C ASN A 255 -2.65 20.93 -1.14
N ASN A 256 -3.70 20.13 -1.05
CA ASN A 256 -5.09 20.58 -1.14
C ASN A 256 -5.76 20.87 0.21
N LEU A 257 -5.07 20.69 1.35
CA LEU A 257 -5.66 20.96 2.67
C LEU A 257 -5.93 22.47 2.87
N LYS A 258 -7.11 22.80 3.35
CA LYS A 258 -7.61 24.19 3.45
C LYS A 258 -7.56 24.71 4.88
N ASN A 259 -6.36 24.74 5.47
CA ASN A 259 -6.15 25.28 6.82
C ASN A 259 -7.10 24.63 7.84
N ILE A 260 -7.04 23.31 7.95
CA ILE A 260 -7.97 22.52 8.75
C ILE A 260 -7.46 22.23 10.15
N ASP A 261 -8.38 22.23 11.11
CA ASP A 261 -8.17 21.76 12.48
C ASP A 261 -8.74 20.36 12.63
N VAL A 262 -7.96 19.44 13.20
CA VAL A 262 -8.34 18.04 13.29
C VAL A 262 -7.99 17.47 14.65
N GLU A 263 -8.93 16.73 15.23
CA GLU A 263 -8.76 16.03 16.51
C GLU A 263 -8.71 14.52 16.29
N PHE A 264 -7.65 13.87 16.80
CA PHE A 264 -7.45 12.43 16.77
C PHE A 264 -7.55 11.87 18.20
N PRO A 265 -8.64 11.19 18.55
CA PRO A 265 -8.82 10.56 19.85
C PRO A 265 -7.76 9.52 20.15
N LEU A 266 -7.31 9.43 21.42
CA LEU A 266 -6.33 8.46 21.89
C LEU A 266 -7.00 7.22 22.52
N GLY A 267 -6.33 6.06 22.37
CA GLY A 267 -6.80 4.78 22.92
C GLY A 267 -7.96 4.15 22.16
N VAL A 268 -8.27 4.65 20.98
CA VAL A 268 -9.38 4.20 20.13
C VAL A 268 -8.95 3.99 18.69
N MET A 269 -9.81 3.37 17.87
CA MET A 269 -9.62 3.23 16.44
C MET A 269 -10.26 4.42 15.71
N THR A 270 -9.42 5.29 15.17
CA THR A 270 -9.84 6.41 14.32
C THR A 270 -9.64 6.04 12.85
N VAL A 271 -10.69 6.14 12.05
CA VAL A 271 -10.61 5.93 10.60
C VAL A 271 -10.72 7.27 9.88
N VAL A 272 -9.70 7.58 9.06
CA VAL A 272 -9.69 8.74 8.17
C VAL A 272 -10.17 8.28 6.80
N THR A 273 -11.31 8.78 6.36
CA THR A 273 -11.99 8.39 5.13
C THR A 273 -12.31 9.60 4.25
N GLY A 274 -12.88 9.35 3.09
CA GLY A 274 -13.25 10.37 2.10
C GLY A 274 -12.90 9.93 0.68
N VAL A 275 -13.40 10.63 -0.32
CA VAL A 275 -13.18 10.31 -1.74
C VAL A 275 -11.69 10.31 -2.12
N SER A 276 -11.37 9.69 -3.25
CA SER A 276 -10.00 9.68 -3.77
C SER A 276 -9.50 11.11 -4.01
N GLY A 277 -8.24 11.40 -3.65
CA GLY A 277 -7.66 12.75 -3.77
C GLY A 277 -8.21 13.81 -2.79
N SER A 278 -9.02 13.44 -1.78
CA SER A 278 -9.57 14.41 -0.82
C SER A 278 -8.57 15.00 0.17
N GLY A 279 -7.35 14.43 0.29
CA GLY A 279 -6.29 14.92 1.18
C GLY A 279 -5.99 14.03 2.39
N LYS A 280 -6.53 12.80 2.46
CA LYS A 280 -6.29 11.85 3.56
C LYS A 280 -4.81 11.58 3.84
N SER A 281 -4.07 11.15 2.82
CA SER A 281 -2.64 10.85 2.95
C SER A 281 -1.81 12.12 3.19
N THR A 282 -2.26 13.28 2.67
CA THR A 282 -1.66 14.58 2.98
C THR A 282 -1.78 14.90 4.46
N LEU A 283 -2.97 14.72 5.05
CA LEU A 283 -3.20 14.97 6.47
C LEU A 283 -2.43 13.99 7.35
N VAL A 284 -2.54 12.68 7.08
CA VAL A 284 -2.02 11.66 7.98
C VAL A 284 -0.55 11.37 7.71
N ASN A 285 -0.17 11.00 6.47
CA ASN A 285 1.17 10.54 6.14
C ASN A 285 2.18 11.68 5.96
N SER A 286 1.74 12.81 5.35
CA SER A 286 2.65 13.90 5.03
C SER A 286 2.67 15.01 6.09
N THR A 287 1.66 15.10 6.97
CA THR A 287 1.59 16.10 8.02
C THR A 287 1.68 15.48 9.42
N LEU A 288 0.70 14.71 9.85
CA LEU A 288 0.62 14.18 11.21
C LEU A 288 1.79 13.23 11.53
N TYR A 289 2.06 12.24 10.68
CA TYR A 289 3.10 11.24 10.93
C TYR A 289 4.49 11.88 11.08
N PRO A 290 4.98 12.75 10.19
CA PRO A 290 6.28 13.39 10.36
C PRO A 290 6.41 14.20 11.65
N ILE A 291 5.34 14.91 12.05
CA ILE A 291 5.32 15.66 13.32
C ILE A 291 5.48 14.71 14.50
N LEU A 292 4.66 13.65 14.55
CA LEU A 292 4.73 12.66 15.63
C LEU A 292 6.07 11.95 15.66
N PHE A 293 6.60 11.55 14.48
CA PHE A 293 7.89 10.88 14.37
C PHE A 293 9.04 11.75 14.89
N ASN A 294 9.02 13.04 14.57
CA ASN A 294 10.05 13.95 15.05
C ASN A 294 9.97 14.15 16.56
N LYS A 295 8.76 14.31 17.11
CA LYS A 295 8.58 14.60 18.53
C LYS A 295 8.72 13.37 19.43
N LEU A 296 8.21 12.21 19.00
CA LEU A 296 8.19 10.98 19.81
C LEU A 296 9.39 10.07 19.54
N ASN A 297 9.74 9.87 18.27
CA ASN A 297 10.82 8.95 17.88
C ASN A 297 12.17 9.67 17.71
N LYS A 298 12.25 10.99 17.97
CA LYS A 298 13.46 11.82 17.77
C LYS A 298 13.98 11.77 16.33
N GLY A 299 13.09 11.64 15.36
CA GLY A 299 13.40 11.61 13.94
C GLY A 299 13.62 13.01 13.34
N LYS A 300 13.84 13.05 12.02
CA LYS A 300 14.01 14.29 11.24
C LYS A 300 13.28 14.13 9.90
N LEU A 301 11.96 14.16 9.92
CA LEU A 301 11.13 14.22 8.72
C LEU A 301 10.60 15.64 8.55
N TYR A 302 10.31 16.03 7.32
CA TYR A 302 9.75 17.34 7.01
C TYR A 302 8.23 17.25 6.91
N PRO A 303 7.46 17.73 7.92
CA PRO A 303 6.02 17.80 7.81
C PRO A 303 5.61 18.90 6.83
N LEU A 304 4.45 18.74 6.21
CA LEU A 304 3.80 19.83 5.50
C LEU A 304 3.36 20.94 6.48
N GLU A 305 3.01 22.11 5.96
CA GLU A 305 2.69 23.28 6.77
C GLU A 305 1.53 23.04 7.74
N TYR A 306 1.71 23.45 8.98
CA TYR A 306 0.72 23.43 10.05
C TYR A 306 1.04 24.53 11.07
N GLU A 307 0.07 24.93 11.88
CA GLU A 307 0.28 25.96 12.90
C GLU A 307 0.84 25.38 14.20
N LYS A 308 0.15 24.42 14.81
CA LYS A 308 0.57 23.77 16.07
C LYS A 308 -0.03 22.39 16.23
N ILE A 309 0.55 21.61 17.16
CA ILE A 309 0.03 20.31 17.61
C ILE A 309 0.07 20.25 19.13
N GLU A 310 -1.00 19.71 19.72
CA GLU A 310 -1.18 19.54 21.17
C GLU A 310 -1.60 18.11 21.52
N GLY A 311 -1.54 17.75 22.80
CA GLY A 311 -2.05 16.46 23.29
C GLY A 311 -1.10 15.28 23.10
N LEU A 312 0.22 15.53 23.05
CA LEU A 312 1.23 14.48 22.89
C LEU A 312 1.72 13.88 24.22
N ASP A 313 1.28 14.44 25.35
CA ASP A 313 1.74 14.02 26.67
C ASP A 313 1.34 12.57 26.97
N GLY A 314 2.33 11.78 27.38
CA GLY A 314 2.16 10.37 27.69
C GLY A 314 2.27 9.43 26.49
N LEU A 315 2.44 9.93 25.26
CA LEU A 315 2.74 9.10 24.09
C LEU A 315 4.23 8.76 24.05
N GLU A 316 4.57 7.50 23.77
CA GLU A 316 5.95 7.01 23.74
C GLU A 316 6.54 7.03 22.32
N LYS A 317 5.79 6.59 21.33
CA LYS A 317 6.27 6.48 19.94
C LYS A 317 5.12 6.45 18.93
N VAL A 318 5.46 6.71 17.67
CA VAL A 318 4.59 6.48 16.52
C VAL A 318 5.21 5.42 15.61
N ILE A 319 4.36 4.57 15.04
CA ILE A 319 4.74 3.51 14.10
C ILE A 319 3.86 3.68 12.86
N ASN A 320 4.49 3.87 11.71
CA ASN A 320 3.81 3.89 10.42
C ASN A 320 3.92 2.51 9.75
N ILE A 321 2.79 1.97 9.33
CA ILE A 321 2.66 0.67 8.67
C ILE A 321 2.04 0.91 7.31
N ASP A 322 2.90 1.10 6.32
CA ASP A 322 2.56 1.37 4.93
C ASP A 322 2.83 0.14 4.04
N GLN A 323 2.47 0.24 2.77
CA GLN A 323 2.60 -0.81 1.77
C GLN A 323 4.01 -0.89 1.14
N THR A 324 4.98 -0.09 1.62
CA THR A 324 6.34 -0.16 1.10
C THR A 324 6.97 -1.54 1.35
N PRO A 325 7.79 -2.06 0.43
CA PRO A 325 8.42 -3.37 0.59
C PRO A 325 9.22 -3.49 1.90
N ILE A 326 9.25 -4.68 2.51
CA ILE A 326 10.07 -4.97 3.71
C ILE A 326 11.57 -5.07 3.41
N GLY A 327 11.94 -4.95 2.15
CA GLY A 327 13.31 -4.91 1.65
C GLY A 327 13.35 -4.86 0.13
N ARG A 328 14.46 -4.35 -0.40
CA ARG A 328 14.63 -4.11 -1.85
C ARG A 328 15.47 -5.16 -2.56
N THR A 329 15.97 -6.14 -1.82
CA THR A 329 16.84 -7.19 -2.38
C THR A 329 16.22 -8.56 -2.18
N PRO A 330 16.54 -9.55 -3.03
CA PRO A 330 16.08 -10.94 -2.87
C PRO A 330 16.54 -11.62 -1.58
N ARG A 331 17.51 -11.02 -0.87
CA ARG A 331 18.00 -11.49 0.44
C ARG A 331 17.12 -11.05 1.61
N SER A 332 16.29 -10.03 1.42
CA SER A 332 15.28 -9.66 2.42
C SER A 332 14.09 -10.63 2.30
N ASN A 333 13.59 -11.13 3.41
CA ASN A 333 12.46 -12.06 3.47
C ASN A 333 11.70 -11.95 4.79
N PRO A 334 10.53 -12.57 4.95
CA PRO A 334 9.74 -12.55 6.18
C PRO A 334 10.53 -12.99 7.41
N ALA A 335 11.33 -14.05 7.33
CA ALA A 335 12.10 -14.56 8.45
C ALA A 335 13.16 -13.57 8.95
N THR A 336 13.84 -12.86 8.04
CA THR A 336 14.85 -11.86 8.40
C THR A 336 14.22 -10.61 8.97
N TYR A 337 13.12 -10.13 8.40
CA TYR A 337 12.44 -8.93 8.83
C TYR A 337 11.83 -9.07 10.23
N THR A 338 11.19 -10.20 10.50
CA THR A 338 10.59 -10.52 11.81
C THR A 338 11.59 -10.96 12.86
N LYS A 339 12.89 -11.08 12.50
CA LYS A 339 13.98 -11.63 13.32
C LYS A 339 13.79 -13.10 13.73
N LEU A 340 12.87 -13.82 13.11
CA LEU A 340 12.74 -15.28 13.26
C LEU A 340 14.03 -16.00 12.85
N PHE A 341 14.66 -15.50 11.79
CA PHE A 341 15.87 -16.10 11.25
C PHE A 341 17.07 -16.06 12.19
N ASP A 342 17.11 -15.09 13.10
CA ASP A 342 18.16 -15.01 14.13
C ASP A 342 18.09 -16.18 15.10
N ASP A 343 16.88 -16.50 15.59
CA ASP A 343 16.64 -17.60 16.50
C ASP A 343 16.79 -18.96 15.77
N ILE A 344 16.36 -19.07 14.51
CA ILE A 344 16.55 -20.27 13.69
C ILE A 344 18.03 -20.58 13.51
N ARG A 345 18.87 -19.57 13.21
CA ARG A 345 20.31 -19.77 13.08
C ARG A 345 20.98 -20.19 14.38
N ASP A 346 20.50 -19.74 15.53
CA ASP A 346 20.99 -20.19 16.84
C ASP A 346 20.70 -21.67 17.04
N ILE A 347 19.49 -22.14 16.68
CA ILE A 347 19.13 -23.56 16.78
C ILE A 347 20.04 -24.42 15.89
N PHE A 348 20.30 -24.02 14.66
CA PHE A 348 21.20 -24.76 13.77
C PHE A 348 22.63 -24.80 14.27
N ALA A 349 23.13 -23.71 14.87
CA ALA A 349 24.46 -23.66 15.46
C ALA A 349 24.61 -24.59 16.69
N GLU A 350 23.51 -24.91 17.37
CA GLU A 350 23.48 -25.80 18.53
C GLU A 350 23.36 -27.29 18.18
N THR A 351 23.15 -27.63 16.91
CA THR A 351 23.09 -29.04 16.46
C THR A 351 24.43 -29.75 16.65
N GLN A 352 24.40 -31.08 16.77
CA GLN A 352 25.61 -31.88 16.92
C GLN A 352 26.54 -31.74 15.73
N ASP A 353 25.99 -31.81 14.50
CA ASP A 353 26.76 -31.67 13.26
C ASP A 353 27.45 -30.32 13.17
N ALA A 354 26.75 -29.22 13.51
CA ALA A 354 27.33 -27.88 13.52
C ALA A 354 28.49 -27.79 14.53
N LYS A 355 28.33 -28.35 15.74
CA LYS A 355 29.38 -28.37 16.78
C LYS A 355 30.59 -29.20 16.36
N LEU A 356 30.38 -30.37 15.73
CA LEU A 356 31.46 -31.20 15.21
C LEU A 356 32.31 -30.48 14.15
N HIS A 357 31.68 -29.68 13.30
CA HIS A 357 32.35 -28.91 12.25
C HIS A 357 32.83 -27.52 12.75
N GLY A 358 32.59 -27.17 14.00
CA GLY A 358 32.92 -25.84 14.54
C GLY A 358 32.11 -24.69 13.93
N PHE A 359 30.93 -24.99 13.37
CA PHE A 359 30.07 -23.99 12.73
C PHE A 359 29.34 -23.14 13.76
N LYS A 360 29.53 -21.84 13.66
CA LYS A 360 28.86 -20.84 14.51
C LYS A 360 27.64 -20.25 13.79
N LYS A 361 26.77 -19.52 14.49
CA LYS A 361 25.59 -18.81 13.98
C LYS A 361 25.81 -18.09 12.64
N GLY A 362 27.00 -17.48 12.42
CA GLY A 362 27.35 -16.78 11.18
C GLY A 362 27.37 -17.72 9.95
N ARG A 363 27.70 -19.02 10.14
CA ARG A 363 27.72 -20.00 9.06
C ARG A 363 26.35 -20.15 8.37
N PHE A 364 25.28 -20.07 9.16
CA PHE A 364 23.90 -20.22 8.70
C PHE A 364 23.28 -18.91 8.21
N SER A 365 24.09 -17.86 8.00
CA SER A 365 23.64 -16.61 7.39
C SER A 365 23.99 -16.58 5.91
N PHE A 366 22.98 -16.39 5.05
CA PHE A 366 23.21 -16.17 3.62
C PHE A 366 23.75 -14.77 3.29
N ASN A 367 23.85 -13.86 4.28
CA ASN A 367 24.43 -12.53 4.11
C ASN A 367 25.94 -12.47 4.43
N VAL A 368 26.49 -13.49 5.08
CA VAL A 368 27.88 -13.52 5.54
C VAL A 368 28.66 -14.57 4.78
N LYS A 369 29.94 -14.29 4.43
CA LYS A 369 30.83 -15.24 3.80
C LYS A 369 31.05 -16.47 4.70
N GLY A 370 31.33 -17.62 4.08
CA GLY A 370 31.65 -18.88 4.74
C GLY A 370 30.57 -19.95 4.58
N GLY A 371 29.29 -19.63 4.79
CA GLY A 371 28.21 -20.61 4.61
C GLY A 371 27.35 -20.39 3.38
N ARG A 372 27.35 -19.19 2.82
CA ARG A 372 26.56 -18.85 1.65
C ARG A 372 27.18 -19.34 0.34
N CYS A 373 26.36 -19.47 -0.69
CA CYS A 373 26.84 -19.63 -2.05
C CYS A 373 27.52 -18.32 -2.50
N GLU A 374 28.81 -18.38 -2.88
CA GLU A 374 29.55 -17.17 -3.28
C GLU A 374 29.21 -16.74 -4.71
N ALA A 375 28.72 -17.63 -5.59
CA ALA A 375 28.32 -17.28 -6.95
C ALA A 375 27.15 -16.27 -6.95
N CYS A 376 26.11 -16.51 -6.17
CA CYS A 376 24.95 -15.59 -6.02
C CYS A 376 25.02 -14.75 -4.75
N GLN A 377 26.10 -14.84 -3.98
CA GLN A 377 26.29 -14.15 -2.71
C GLN A 377 25.14 -14.33 -1.71
N GLY A 378 24.51 -15.51 -1.73
CA GLY A 378 23.39 -15.87 -0.87
C GLY A 378 22.02 -15.38 -1.34
N ALA A 379 21.92 -14.79 -2.52
CA ALA A 379 20.63 -14.36 -3.09
C ALA A 379 19.77 -15.52 -3.59
N GLY A 380 20.40 -16.65 -3.98
CA GLY A 380 19.73 -17.80 -4.63
C GLY A 380 19.48 -17.60 -6.12
N ILE A 381 19.45 -16.35 -6.56
CA ILE A 381 19.19 -15.91 -7.94
C ILE A 381 20.29 -14.96 -8.41
N LEU A 382 20.47 -14.87 -9.71
CA LEU A 382 21.36 -13.92 -10.38
C LEU A 382 20.52 -12.87 -11.09
N LYS A 383 20.86 -11.62 -10.91
CA LYS A 383 20.25 -10.49 -11.63
C LYS A 383 20.99 -10.30 -12.95
N ILE A 384 20.28 -10.36 -14.05
CA ILE A 384 20.78 -9.99 -15.38
C ILE A 384 20.22 -8.61 -15.70
N GLU A 385 21.10 -7.62 -15.70
CA GLU A 385 20.71 -6.25 -16.02
C GLU A 385 20.51 -6.09 -17.52
N MET A 386 19.35 -5.59 -17.90
CA MET A 386 18.94 -5.36 -19.28
C MET A 386 18.79 -3.86 -19.50
N ASN A 387 19.70 -3.23 -20.28
CA ASN A 387 19.78 -1.77 -20.45
C ASN A 387 18.48 -1.08 -20.89
N PHE A 388 17.59 -1.76 -21.62
CA PHE A 388 16.33 -1.19 -22.15
C PHE A 388 15.09 -1.97 -21.78
N LEU A 389 15.24 -3.07 -21.04
CA LEU A 389 14.15 -3.95 -20.58
C LEU A 389 14.22 -4.11 -19.06
N PRO A 390 13.14 -4.53 -18.42
CA PRO A 390 13.20 -4.88 -17.00
C PRO A 390 14.25 -5.94 -16.71
N ASP A 391 14.95 -5.80 -15.58
CA ASP A 391 15.94 -6.78 -15.15
C ASP A 391 15.35 -8.19 -15.04
N VAL A 392 16.10 -9.17 -15.51
CA VAL A 392 15.69 -10.58 -15.43
C VAL A 392 16.41 -11.25 -14.28
N TYR A 393 15.67 -12.00 -13.48
CA TYR A 393 16.19 -12.80 -12.38
C TYR A 393 16.16 -14.28 -12.76
N VAL A 394 17.34 -14.91 -12.77
CA VAL A 394 17.48 -16.34 -13.05
C VAL A 394 17.99 -17.09 -11.84
N GLU A 395 17.60 -18.34 -11.70
CA GLU A 395 18.08 -19.18 -10.61
C GLU A 395 19.61 -19.37 -10.70
N CYS A 396 20.28 -19.36 -9.55
CA CYS A 396 21.73 -19.57 -9.51
C CYS A 396 22.07 -21.03 -9.83
N GLU A 397 22.76 -21.27 -10.91
CA GLU A 397 23.14 -22.62 -11.38
C GLU A 397 24.00 -23.40 -10.37
N VAL A 398 24.82 -22.70 -9.57
CA VAL A 398 25.73 -23.32 -8.59
C VAL A 398 24.97 -23.87 -7.39
N CYS A 399 24.09 -23.08 -6.77
CA CYS A 399 23.35 -23.51 -5.59
C CYS A 399 21.91 -23.94 -5.88
N LYS A 400 21.46 -23.81 -7.12
CA LYS A 400 20.08 -24.16 -7.54
C LYS A 400 19.04 -23.55 -6.57
N GLY A 401 19.07 -22.24 -6.43
CA GLY A 401 18.17 -21.50 -5.55
C GLY A 401 18.46 -21.61 -4.05
N LYS A 402 19.27 -22.57 -3.59
CA LYS A 402 19.41 -22.93 -2.17
C LYS A 402 20.17 -21.92 -1.30
N ARG A 403 20.78 -20.90 -1.87
CA ARG A 403 21.47 -19.78 -1.18
C ARG A 403 22.76 -20.15 -0.43
N TYR A 404 22.98 -21.42 -0.08
CA TYR A 404 24.09 -21.91 0.74
C TYR A 404 25.03 -22.82 -0.03
N ASN A 405 26.23 -23.01 0.50
CA ASN A 405 27.13 -24.06 0.02
C ASN A 405 26.71 -25.43 0.58
N LYS A 406 27.26 -26.50 -0.01
CA LYS A 406 26.90 -27.90 0.31
C LYS A 406 27.14 -28.22 1.80
N GLU A 407 28.30 -27.87 2.33
CA GLU A 407 28.66 -28.15 3.73
C GLU A 407 27.67 -27.57 4.76
N THR A 408 27.12 -26.37 4.49
CA THR A 408 26.11 -25.76 5.35
C THR A 408 24.75 -26.46 5.21
N LEU A 409 24.43 -26.98 4.01
CA LEU A 409 23.20 -27.75 3.76
C LEU A 409 23.24 -29.16 4.33
N ASP A 410 24.43 -29.71 4.60
CA ASP A 410 24.60 -31.03 5.21
C ASP A 410 24.34 -31.00 6.75
N VAL A 411 24.03 -29.85 7.33
CA VAL A 411 23.64 -29.75 8.75
C VAL A 411 22.12 -29.82 8.86
N TYR A 412 21.61 -30.72 9.69
CA TYR A 412 20.17 -30.97 9.84
C TYR A 412 19.68 -30.70 11.28
N TYR A 413 18.47 -30.15 11.37
CA TYR A 413 17.68 -30.08 12.60
C TYR A 413 16.33 -30.75 12.37
N LYS A 414 15.99 -31.81 13.11
CA LYS A 414 14.79 -32.64 12.91
C LYS A 414 14.58 -33.06 11.45
N GLY A 415 15.67 -33.46 10.76
CA GLY A 415 15.64 -33.95 9.38
C GLY A 415 15.46 -32.86 8.30
N LYS A 416 15.53 -31.58 8.65
CA LYS A 416 15.46 -30.42 7.73
C LYS A 416 16.73 -29.60 7.82
N ASN A 417 17.30 -29.21 6.68
CA ASN A 417 18.41 -28.28 6.64
C ASN A 417 17.91 -26.81 6.67
N ILE A 418 18.82 -25.84 6.73
CA ILE A 418 18.47 -24.42 6.86
C ILE A 418 17.67 -23.88 5.65
N TYR A 419 17.92 -24.40 4.44
CA TYR A 419 17.15 -24.04 3.25
C TYR A 419 15.74 -24.63 3.30
N ASP A 420 15.59 -25.89 3.68
CA ASP A 420 14.26 -26.52 3.83
C ASP A 420 13.38 -25.74 4.79
N VAL A 421 13.96 -25.21 5.88
CA VAL A 421 13.25 -24.35 6.84
C VAL A 421 12.82 -23.01 6.21
N LEU A 422 13.65 -22.42 5.36
CA LEU A 422 13.28 -21.18 4.65
C LEU A 422 12.17 -21.41 3.62
N GLU A 423 12.07 -22.62 3.05
CA GLU A 423 11.01 -23.00 2.11
C GLU A 423 9.67 -23.35 2.80
N MET A 424 9.68 -23.58 4.12
CA MET A 424 8.43 -23.81 4.85
C MET A 424 7.52 -22.59 4.78
N SER A 425 6.22 -22.84 4.62
CA SER A 425 5.19 -21.85 4.91
C SER A 425 5.18 -21.51 6.40
N VAL A 426 4.59 -20.38 6.76
CA VAL A 426 4.49 -19.94 8.17
C VAL A 426 3.76 -20.98 9.02
N ILE A 427 2.70 -21.62 8.46
CA ILE A 427 1.94 -22.64 9.19
C ILE A 427 2.77 -23.92 9.40
N GLU A 428 3.51 -24.39 8.40
CA GLU A 428 4.41 -25.53 8.53
C GLU A 428 5.52 -25.24 9.54
N ALA A 429 6.12 -24.05 9.48
CA ALA A 429 7.14 -23.62 10.42
C ALA A 429 6.59 -23.52 11.86
N TYR A 430 5.33 -23.09 12.03
CA TYR A 430 4.65 -23.04 13.33
C TYR A 430 4.58 -24.43 13.96
N GLU A 431 4.13 -25.44 13.22
CA GLU A 431 4.08 -26.83 13.70
C GLU A 431 5.48 -27.41 13.95
N PHE A 432 6.45 -27.09 13.08
CA PHE A 432 7.83 -27.58 13.22
C PHE A 432 8.54 -27.02 14.47
N PHE A 433 8.29 -25.75 14.81
CA PHE A 433 8.94 -25.05 15.92
C PHE A 433 8.05 -24.86 17.15
N LYS A 434 6.87 -25.50 17.24
CA LYS A 434 5.91 -25.29 18.34
C LYS A 434 6.45 -25.49 19.75
N ASN A 435 7.51 -26.28 19.91
CA ASN A 435 8.16 -26.51 21.19
C ASN A 435 9.23 -25.45 21.55
N ILE A 436 9.38 -24.41 20.75
CA ILE A 436 10.32 -23.30 20.96
C ILE A 436 9.54 -22.01 21.15
N PRO A 437 9.29 -21.58 22.41
CA PRO A 437 8.34 -20.49 22.72
C PRO A 437 8.61 -19.17 22.01
N ALA A 438 9.90 -18.85 21.74
CA ALA A 438 10.28 -17.62 21.07
C ALA A 438 9.85 -17.62 19.59
N LEU A 439 10.02 -18.74 18.88
CA LEU A 439 9.61 -18.92 17.49
C LEU A 439 8.09 -19.10 17.38
N GLU A 440 7.52 -19.97 18.20
CA GLU A 440 6.09 -20.24 18.24
C GLU A 440 5.27 -18.95 18.36
N ARG A 441 5.59 -18.09 19.32
CA ARG A 441 4.91 -16.81 19.54
C ARG A 441 4.95 -15.91 18.32
N ARG A 442 6.12 -15.75 17.65
CA ARG A 442 6.25 -14.88 16.48
C ARG A 442 5.55 -15.45 15.24
N LEU A 443 5.64 -16.77 15.04
CA LEU A 443 4.94 -17.47 13.95
C LEU A 443 3.43 -17.36 14.13
N LYS A 444 2.93 -17.52 15.38
CA LYS A 444 1.52 -17.36 15.70
C LYS A 444 1.00 -15.97 15.32
N VAL A 445 1.77 -14.91 15.55
CA VAL A 445 1.37 -13.54 15.16
C VAL A 445 1.27 -13.41 13.63
N LEU A 446 2.17 -14.04 12.86
CA LEU A 446 2.07 -14.06 11.39
C LEU A 446 0.80 -14.79 10.92
N ILE A 447 0.42 -15.89 11.55
CA ILE A 447 -0.84 -16.60 11.27
C ILE A 447 -2.03 -15.69 11.63
N ASP A 448 -1.99 -15.03 12.77
CA ASP A 448 -3.07 -14.15 13.23
C ASP A 448 -3.36 -12.98 12.28
N VAL A 449 -2.35 -12.50 11.54
CA VAL A 449 -2.53 -11.46 10.50
C VAL A 449 -2.87 -12.03 9.12
N GLY A 450 -3.14 -13.34 9.01
CA GLY A 450 -3.52 -14.00 7.76
C GLY A 450 -2.36 -14.23 6.79
N LEU A 451 -1.15 -14.50 7.30
CA LEU A 451 0.06 -14.80 6.52
C LEU A 451 0.55 -16.23 6.74
N ASP A 452 -0.35 -17.16 7.01
CA ASP A 452 -0.08 -18.58 7.24
C ASP A 452 0.54 -19.28 6.03
N TYR A 453 0.23 -18.83 4.82
CA TYR A 453 0.62 -19.41 3.54
C TYR A 453 1.98 -18.96 2.99
N ILE A 454 2.50 -17.79 3.40
CA ILE A 454 3.76 -17.28 2.85
C ILE A 454 4.95 -18.12 3.33
N LYS A 455 5.98 -18.28 2.46
CA LYS A 455 7.22 -18.96 2.86
C LYS A 455 8.10 -18.05 3.70
N LEU A 456 8.78 -18.62 4.70
CA LEU A 456 9.72 -17.86 5.56
C LEU A 456 10.83 -17.17 4.77
N GLY A 457 11.36 -17.86 3.74
CA GLY A 457 12.43 -17.38 2.86
C GLY A 457 11.96 -16.65 1.61
N GLN A 458 10.66 -16.38 1.44
CA GLN A 458 10.12 -15.69 0.25
C GLN A 458 10.78 -14.33 0.06
N PRO A 459 11.36 -14.04 -1.12
CA PRO A 459 12.00 -12.76 -1.38
C PRO A 459 11.02 -11.59 -1.17
N ALA A 460 11.47 -10.52 -0.49
CA ALA A 460 10.65 -9.34 -0.25
C ALA A 460 10.12 -8.68 -1.55
N THR A 461 10.85 -8.85 -2.65
CA THR A 461 10.48 -8.34 -3.98
C THR A 461 9.32 -9.08 -4.65
N THR A 462 8.93 -10.24 -4.14
CA THR A 462 7.81 -11.06 -4.63
C THR A 462 6.56 -10.93 -3.77
N LEU A 463 6.65 -10.21 -2.66
CA LEU A 463 5.52 -9.95 -1.78
C LEU A 463 4.65 -8.82 -2.34
N SER A 464 3.34 -8.97 -2.21
CA SER A 464 2.40 -7.88 -2.46
C SER A 464 2.56 -6.76 -1.41
N GLY A 465 2.08 -5.54 -1.73
CA GLY A 465 2.10 -4.43 -0.78
C GLY A 465 1.36 -4.76 0.52
N GLY A 466 0.22 -5.43 0.43
CA GLY A 466 -0.56 -5.87 1.59
C GLY A 466 0.15 -6.93 2.44
N GLU A 467 0.85 -7.89 1.82
CA GLU A 467 1.66 -8.88 2.55
C GLU A 467 2.81 -8.20 3.30
N ALA A 468 3.54 -7.30 2.63
CA ALA A 468 4.62 -6.53 3.24
C ALA A 468 4.12 -5.72 4.44
N GLN A 469 2.97 -5.08 4.32
CA GLN A 469 2.32 -4.32 5.39
C GLN A 469 1.94 -5.20 6.59
N ARG A 470 1.34 -6.38 6.34
CA ARG A 470 0.99 -7.33 7.40
C ARG A 470 2.21 -7.92 8.11
N ILE A 471 3.33 -8.15 7.39
CA ILE A 471 4.59 -8.55 8.02
C ILE A 471 5.11 -7.45 8.95
N LYS A 472 5.05 -6.18 8.55
CA LYS A 472 5.40 -5.04 9.41
C LYS A 472 4.52 -5.02 10.66
N LEU A 473 3.20 -5.16 10.49
CA LEU A 473 2.24 -5.21 11.60
C LEU A 473 2.55 -6.37 12.55
N ALA A 474 2.76 -7.59 12.03
CA ALA A 474 3.12 -8.76 12.83
C ALA A 474 4.42 -8.54 13.62
N THR A 475 5.42 -7.90 13.01
CA THR A 475 6.69 -7.59 13.67
C THR A 475 6.48 -6.65 14.86
N GLU A 476 5.65 -5.62 14.71
CA GLU A 476 5.35 -4.69 15.81
C GLU A 476 4.51 -5.36 16.92
N LEU A 477 3.54 -6.20 16.55
CA LEU A 477 2.73 -6.96 17.50
C LEU A 477 3.52 -7.96 18.33
N SER A 478 4.58 -8.53 17.75
CA SER A 478 5.45 -9.48 18.45
C SER A 478 6.29 -8.83 19.55
N LYS A 479 6.43 -7.49 19.52
CA LYS A 479 7.13 -6.71 20.55
C LYS A 479 6.23 -6.52 21.79
N MET A 480 6.83 -6.50 22.97
CA MET A 480 6.10 -6.10 24.17
C MET A 480 5.76 -4.60 24.09
N SER A 481 4.49 -4.26 23.92
CA SER A 481 4.00 -2.88 24.02
C SER A 481 3.54 -2.62 25.45
N LYS A 482 3.95 -1.49 26.02
CA LYS A 482 3.47 -0.98 27.31
C LYS A 482 2.21 -0.11 27.18
N GLY A 483 1.65 0.00 25.98
CA GLY A 483 0.61 0.99 25.65
C GLY A 483 1.22 2.30 25.15
N ASN A 484 0.36 3.33 24.96
CA ASN A 484 0.75 4.70 24.56
C ASN A 484 1.50 4.82 23.21
N THR A 485 1.39 3.82 22.34
CA THR A 485 1.92 3.87 20.97
C THR A 485 0.83 4.27 20.00
N VAL A 486 1.14 5.18 19.07
CA VAL A 486 0.27 5.53 17.95
C VAL A 486 0.66 4.69 16.75
N TYR A 487 -0.25 3.87 16.26
CA TYR A 487 -0.11 3.11 15.02
C TYR A 487 -0.85 3.83 13.91
N ILE A 488 -0.18 4.09 12.81
CA ILE A 488 -0.75 4.66 11.59
C ILE A 488 -0.71 3.58 10.52
N LEU A 489 -1.86 3.27 9.93
CA LEU A 489 -1.99 2.27 8.86
C LEU A 489 -2.60 2.93 7.63
N ASP A 490 -2.02 2.66 6.46
CA ASP A 490 -2.50 3.18 5.18
C ASP A 490 -3.08 2.05 4.35
N GLU A 491 -4.41 2.07 4.17
CA GLU A 491 -5.21 1.09 3.41
C GLU A 491 -4.85 -0.39 3.73
N PRO A 492 -4.91 -0.81 5.01
CA PRO A 492 -4.43 -2.14 5.41
C PRO A 492 -5.30 -3.31 4.91
N THR A 493 -6.46 -3.05 4.31
CA THR A 493 -7.34 -4.09 3.75
C THR A 493 -7.11 -4.36 2.27
N THR A 494 -6.16 -3.68 1.65
CA THR A 494 -5.83 -3.86 0.23
C THR A 494 -5.49 -5.32 -0.08
N GLY A 495 -6.16 -5.91 -1.07
CA GLY A 495 -5.97 -7.31 -1.49
C GLY A 495 -6.42 -8.34 -0.46
N LEU A 496 -7.29 -7.98 0.48
CA LEU A 496 -7.80 -8.89 1.49
C LEU A 496 -9.22 -9.37 1.21
N HIS A 497 -9.39 -10.69 1.33
CA HIS A 497 -10.72 -11.28 1.42
C HIS A 497 -11.40 -10.92 2.76
N PHE A 498 -12.73 -10.89 2.81
CA PHE A 498 -13.52 -10.56 4.01
C PHE A 498 -13.08 -11.30 5.28
N GLN A 499 -12.71 -12.58 5.16
CA GLN A 499 -12.24 -13.38 6.29
C GLN A 499 -10.91 -12.84 6.85
N ASP A 500 -10.00 -12.38 5.99
CA ASP A 500 -8.72 -11.84 6.43
C ASP A 500 -8.87 -10.43 6.99
N ILE A 501 -9.83 -9.63 6.49
CA ILE A 501 -10.22 -8.36 7.10
C ILE A 501 -10.71 -8.59 8.53
N LYS A 502 -11.53 -9.62 8.77
CA LYS A 502 -11.99 -9.99 10.12
C LYS A 502 -10.83 -10.30 11.06
N LYS A 503 -9.86 -11.13 10.62
CA LYS A 503 -8.64 -11.44 11.39
C LYS A 503 -7.83 -10.17 11.67
N LEU A 504 -7.64 -9.31 10.68
CA LEU A 504 -6.93 -8.03 10.84
C LEU A 504 -7.60 -7.16 11.91
N LEU A 505 -8.92 -7.01 11.88
CA LEU A 505 -9.68 -6.24 12.88
C LEU A 505 -9.55 -6.81 14.31
N GLU A 506 -9.52 -8.14 14.46
CA GLU A 506 -9.25 -8.79 15.75
C GLU A 506 -7.85 -8.44 16.28
N VAL A 507 -6.87 -8.41 15.40
CA VAL A 507 -5.50 -8.02 15.73
C VAL A 507 -5.42 -6.55 16.15
N LEU A 508 -6.07 -5.64 15.42
CA LEU A 508 -6.13 -4.21 15.76
C LEU A 508 -6.85 -3.98 17.10
N ASN A 509 -7.91 -4.74 17.38
CA ASN A 509 -8.61 -4.69 18.66
C ASN A 509 -7.68 -5.08 19.82
N ARG A 510 -6.85 -6.12 19.67
CA ARG A 510 -5.84 -6.50 20.68
C ARG A 510 -4.81 -5.40 20.94
N LEU A 511 -4.46 -4.58 19.92
CA LEU A 511 -3.59 -3.41 20.12
C LEU A 511 -4.28 -2.33 20.97
N LEU A 512 -5.55 -2.05 20.69
CA LEU A 512 -6.35 -1.07 21.41
C LEU A 512 -6.58 -1.48 22.87
N GLU A 513 -6.83 -2.75 23.15
CA GLU A 513 -6.97 -3.30 24.50
C GLU A 513 -5.72 -3.12 25.36
N LYS A 514 -4.55 -3.01 24.75
CA LYS A 514 -3.27 -2.69 25.42
C LYS A 514 -3.06 -1.18 25.63
N GLY A 515 -4.05 -0.33 25.36
CA GLY A 515 -3.97 1.11 25.54
C GLY A 515 -3.25 1.87 24.42
N ASN A 516 -3.09 1.26 23.24
CA ASN A 516 -2.53 1.94 22.07
C ASN A 516 -3.61 2.70 21.30
N THR A 517 -3.17 3.60 20.43
CA THR A 517 -4.04 4.35 19.51
C THR A 517 -3.82 3.82 18.09
N VAL A 518 -4.90 3.65 17.33
CA VAL A 518 -4.83 3.20 15.94
C VAL A 518 -5.51 4.23 15.04
N ILE A 519 -4.76 4.76 14.08
CA ILE A 519 -5.26 5.69 13.05
C ILE A 519 -5.13 4.98 11.70
N ILE A 520 -6.23 4.86 10.97
CA ILE A 520 -6.28 4.10 9.71
C ILE A 520 -6.80 5.00 8.61
N ILE A 521 -6.12 5.07 7.49
CA ILE A 521 -6.68 5.58 6.24
C ILE A 521 -7.39 4.42 5.56
N GLU A 522 -8.71 4.53 5.33
CA GLU A 522 -9.48 3.42 4.77
C GLU A 522 -10.69 3.85 3.94
N HIS A 523 -11.03 2.98 2.98
CA HIS A 523 -12.21 3.07 2.12
C HIS A 523 -13.17 1.90 2.32
N ASN A 524 -12.67 0.80 2.89
CA ASN A 524 -13.44 -0.41 3.12
C ASN A 524 -14.53 -0.16 4.17
N LEU A 525 -15.79 -0.36 3.78
CA LEU A 525 -16.94 -0.08 4.63
C LEU A 525 -17.02 -1.00 5.85
N ASP A 526 -16.47 -2.22 5.77
CA ASP A 526 -16.43 -3.15 6.89
C ASP A 526 -15.48 -2.65 7.99
N VAL A 527 -14.36 -2.02 7.63
CA VAL A 527 -13.49 -1.37 8.61
C VAL A 527 -14.13 -0.09 9.14
N ILE A 528 -14.68 0.75 8.26
CA ILE A 528 -15.27 2.03 8.63
C ILE A 528 -16.44 1.83 9.63
N LYS A 529 -17.29 0.81 9.40
CA LYS A 529 -18.43 0.52 10.32
C LYS A 529 -17.97 0.06 11.70
N THR A 530 -16.74 -0.47 11.85
CA THR A 530 -16.20 -0.94 13.13
C THR A 530 -15.43 0.13 13.89
N ALA A 531 -15.11 1.29 13.27
CA ALA A 531 -14.36 2.38 13.86
C ALA A 531 -15.03 2.94 15.13
N ASP A 532 -14.23 3.40 16.09
CA ASP A 532 -14.72 4.15 17.25
C ASP A 532 -14.98 5.62 16.88
N TYR A 533 -14.14 6.16 16.00
CA TYR A 533 -14.21 7.54 15.52
C TYR A 533 -13.85 7.62 14.03
N ILE A 534 -14.52 8.49 13.30
CA ILE A 534 -14.27 8.72 11.87
C ILE A 534 -13.97 10.19 11.65
N ILE A 535 -13.01 10.44 10.77
CA ILE A 535 -12.71 11.75 10.20
C ILE A 535 -12.94 11.65 8.70
N ASP A 536 -13.99 12.28 8.20
CA ASP A 536 -14.35 12.26 6.77
C ASP A 536 -13.85 13.53 6.10
N ILE A 537 -12.96 13.39 5.12
CA ILE A 537 -12.30 14.48 4.39
C ILE A 537 -12.90 14.56 2.98
N GLY A 538 -13.25 15.74 2.55
CA GLY A 538 -13.86 15.99 1.24
C GLY A 538 -14.15 17.47 1.02
N VAL A 539 -15.23 17.83 0.30
CA VAL A 539 -16.36 16.98 -0.21
C VAL A 539 -15.94 16.09 -1.40
N ASP A 540 -15.11 16.61 -2.32
CA ASP A 540 -14.57 15.94 -3.51
C ASP A 540 -13.04 15.82 -3.44
N GLY A 541 -12.39 15.37 -4.51
CA GLY A 541 -10.95 15.31 -4.65
C GLY A 541 -10.34 16.62 -5.18
N GLY A 542 -9.00 16.73 -5.11
CA GLY A 542 -8.24 17.86 -5.66
C GLY A 542 -8.59 19.20 -5.01
N GLU A 543 -8.80 20.24 -5.82
CA GLU A 543 -9.09 21.60 -5.37
C GLU A 543 -10.38 21.72 -4.55
N ASN A 544 -11.35 20.83 -4.78
CA ASN A 544 -12.62 20.81 -4.05
C ASN A 544 -12.58 19.94 -2.79
N GLY A 545 -11.42 19.32 -2.50
CA GLY A 545 -11.15 18.56 -1.28
C GLY A 545 -10.53 19.41 -0.17
N GLY A 546 -9.87 18.71 0.73
CA GLY A 546 -9.03 19.32 1.77
C GLY A 546 -9.77 19.96 2.93
N THR A 547 -11.06 19.67 3.12
CA THR A 547 -11.87 20.16 4.24
C THR A 547 -12.42 18.99 5.06
N ILE A 548 -12.66 19.19 6.34
CA ILE A 548 -13.38 18.23 7.17
C ILE A 548 -14.87 18.32 6.87
N VAL A 549 -15.45 17.23 6.39
CA VAL A 549 -16.87 17.12 6.05
C VAL A 549 -17.71 16.77 7.27
N ALA A 550 -17.22 15.79 8.03
CA ALA A 550 -17.86 15.32 9.25
C ALA A 550 -16.85 14.56 10.12
N THR A 551 -17.06 14.59 11.43
CA THR A 551 -16.33 13.80 12.43
C THR A 551 -17.29 13.21 13.43
N GLY A 552 -16.95 12.07 14.02
CA GLY A 552 -17.76 11.41 15.03
C GLY A 552 -17.80 9.89 14.88
N THR A 553 -18.71 9.25 15.55
CA THR A 553 -18.95 7.79 15.42
C THR A 553 -19.56 7.45 14.06
N PRO A 554 -19.48 6.20 13.57
CA PRO A 554 -20.14 5.78 12.35
C PRO A 554 -21.64 6.14 12.31
N GLU A 555 -22.31 6.07 13.45
CA GLU A 555 -23.73 6.40 13.62
C GLU A 555 -24.01 7.90 13.44
N GLU A 556 -23.08 8.76 13.84
CA GLU A 556 -23.15 10.22 13.64
C GLU A 556 -22.84 10.60 12.21
N ILE A 557 -21.78 10.01 11.62
CA ILE A 557 -21.41 10.21 10.21
C ILE A 557 -22.56 9.80 9.27
N ALA A 558 -23.26 8.70 9.57
CA ALA A 558 -24.43 8.22 8.81
C ALA A 558 -25.58 9.25 8.74
N LYS A 559 -25.65 10.22 9.66
CA LYS A 559 -26.64 11.30 9.66
C LYS A 559 -26.21 12.51 8.82
N SER A 560 -24.94 12.61 8.46
CA SER A 560 -24.42 13.73 7.69
C SER A 560 -24.88 13.69 6.23
N LYS A 561 -25.63 14.70 5.81
CA LYS A 561 -26.10 14.84 4.41
C LYS A 561 -24.96 15.15 3.42
N LYS A 562 -23.87 15.76 3.90
CA LYS A 562 -22.72 16.19 3.08
C LYS A 562 -21.71 15.05 2.87
N SER A 563 -21.65 14.07 3.78
CA SER A 563 -20.71 12.95 3.73
C SER A 563 -21.14 11.90 2.72
N TYR A 564 -20.29 11.61 1.75
CA TYR A 564 -20.51 10.46 0.86
C TYR A 564 -20.35 9.15 1.65
N THR A 565 -19.29 9.02 2.44
CA THR A 565 -19.08 7.87 3.34
C THR A 565 -20.30 7.64 4.22
N GLY A 566 -20.86 8.71 4.78
CA GLY A 566 -22.07 8.64 5.61
C GLY A 566 -23.29 8.04 4.90
N LYS A 567 -23.45 8.32 3.60
CA LYS A 567 -24.55 7.75 2.81
C LYS A 567 -24.44 6.23 2.66
N TYR A 568 -23.22 5.70 2.44
CA TYR A 568 -22.97 4.26 2.30
C TYR A 568 -23.06 3.56 3.66
N ILE A 569 -22.47 4.12 4.71
CA ILE A 569 -22.58 3.59 6.08
C ILE A 569 -24.04 3.54 6.55
N ALA A 570 -24.84 4.56 6.25
CA ALA A 570 -26.25 4.58 6.61
C ALA A 570 -27.04 3.41 6.01
N LYS A 571 -26.70 2.92 4.82
CA LYS A 571 -27.32 1.74 4.21
C LYS A 571 -27.02 0.48 5.04
N ILE A 572 -25.74 0.29 5.43
CA ILE A 572 -25.28 -0.86 6.20
C ILE A 572 -25.91 -0.87 7.61
N LEU A 573 -25.92 0.29 8.28
CA LEU A 573 -26.50 0.39 9.63
C LEU A 573 -28.02 0.21 9.66
N LYS A 574 -28.73 0.51 8.55
CA LYS A 574 -30.18 0.32 8.42
C LYS A 574 -30.56 -1.12 8.10
N SER A 575 -29.77 -1.82 7.28
CA SER A 575 -30.06 -3.22 6.92
C SER A 575 -30.10 -4.15 8.13
N LYS A 576 -29.42 -3.78 9.23
CA LYS A 576 -29.38 -4.54 10.49
C LYS A 576 -30.47 -4.19 11.50
N LYS A 577 -31.32 -3.19 11.23
CA LYS A 577 -32.47 -2.87 12.07
C LYS A 577 -33.75 -3.59 11.63
N LYS A 578 -33.69 -4.32 10.54
CA LYS A 578 -34.76 -5.23 10.08
C LYS A 578 -34.36 -6.67 10.40
#